data_f08da052f896107a61722a09c64ee5af
#
_entry.id   f08da052f896107a61722a09c64ee5af
#
_cell.length_a   1.000
_cell.length_b   1.000
_cell.length_c   1.000
_cell.angle_alpha   90.00
_cell.angle_beta   90.00
_cell.angle_gamma   90.00
#
_symmetry.space_group_name_H-M   'P 1'
#
loop_
_entity.id
_entity.type
_entity.pdbx_description
1 polymer ?
#
loop_
_entity_poly.entity_id
_entity_poly.type
_entity_poly.pdbx_seq_one_letter_code
_entity_poly.pdbx_strand_id
1 'polypeptide(L)'
;MRLLDYFLLTEGGNVEAINFLGKSKFADKIDLGRIKIKNFRTEFSQLFLDLNKKFKSKFKYPLWGDESIIKSGFVFNGSTSYIMDPNINADEILKFKTHAGDIDIMVPSESMSDLWLLLRELEGKKVGKNFTYFGNNKPNQNALGTQINAIFVFHHSSGDINCQIDFEASEFENDRPTDFAKFGHGSSFEDARVEIKALHHKYLLRCLVSVVSANPNIIVATPASTAEKIKLKKTQDTPKMYGFSVDRGLGYSLEPIIGKDGKIVEIDGKQVYKEKKTDDKKYIKDLSEIFRFLFNTDNNFSKFYSFVGLVDLLKLYCDKETIKKVQKSYFRLLFGDKSQVIESFDPKSDCIVKMKGYNYFLEKLNLKHPNLDNDVNHYYEVRKNAFRKKI
;
A
#
# COMPACT_ATOMS: atom_id res chain seq x y z
N MET A 1 14.39 -21.43 -18.96
CA MET A 1 14.23 -20.06 -18.44
C MET A 1 15.51 -19.71 -17.67
N ARG A 2 16.27 -18.72 -18.13
CA ARG A 2 17.55 -18.36 -17.49
C ARG A 2 17.23 -17.61 -16.20
N LEU A 3 18.06 -17.76 -15.18
CA LEU A 3 17.92 -17.06 -13.89
C LEU A 3 17.76 -15.53 -14.07
N LEU A 4 18.39 -14.97 -15.11
CA LEU A 4 18.29 -13.55 -15.48
C LEU A 4 16.86 -13.13 -15.89
N ASP A 5 16.11 -14.01 -16.54
CA ASP A 5 14.74 -13.73 -16.98
C ASP A 5 13.79 -13.64 -15.79
N TYR A 6 14.12 -14.37 -14.71
CA TYR A 6 13.39 -14.31 -13.44
C TYR A 6 13.65 -13.02 -12.65
N PHE A 7 14.86 -12.44 -12.75
CA PHE A 7 15.22 -11.19 -12.09
C PHE A 7 14.50 -9.95 -12.66
N LEU A 8 14.13 -9.99 -13.94
CA LEU A 8 13.37 -8.92 -14.59
C LEU A 8 11.88 -8.92 -14.21
N LEU A 9 11.39 -10.01 -13.62
CA LEU A 9 9.97 -10.23 -13.31
C LEU A 9 9.54 -9.71 -11.92
N THR A 10 10.48 -9.42 -11.03
CA THR A 10 10.20 -9.24 -9.60
C THR A 10 10.07 -7.80 -9.12
N GLU A 11 10.05 -6.84 -10.02
CA GLU A 11 9.72 -5.45 -9.66
C GLU A 11 8.23 -5.18 -9.87
N GLY A 12 7.44 -5.38 -8.82
CA GLY A 12 6.06 -4.93 -8.64
C GLY A 12 5.02 -5.39 -9.67
N GLY A 13 3.97 -6.05 -9.24
CA GLY A 13 2.72 -6.21 -9.98
C GLY A 13 2.66 -7.21 -11.15
N ASN A 14 3.74 -7.43 -11.89
CA ASN A 14 3.76 -8.25 -13.12
C ASN A 14 3.55 -9.76 -12.95
N VAL A 15 3.49 -10.26 -11.72
CA VAL A 15 3.39 -11.70 -11.47
C VAL A 15 2.05 -12.28 -11.89
N GLU A 16 0.98 -11.52 -11.73
CA GLU A 16 -0.36 -12.00 -12.12
C GLU A 16 -0.55 -12.01 -13.64
N ALA A 17 0.10 -11.08 -14.37
CA ALA A 17 0.12 -11.11 -15.82
C ALA A 17 0.73 -12.41 -16.36
N ILE A 18 1.75 -12.96 -15.68
CA ILE A 18 2.36 -14.26 -15.99
C ILE A 18 1.34 -15.39 -15.91
N ASN A 19 0.54 -15.40 -14.85
CA ASN A 19 -0.47 -16.43 -14.62
C ASN A 19 -1.59 -16.36 -15.67
N PHE A 20 -1.89 -15.15 -16.16
CA PHE A 20 -2.94 -14.90 -17.13
C PHE A 20 -2.51 -15.13 -18.59
N LEU A 21 -1.33 -14.59 -18.99
CA LEU A 21 -0.81 -14.68 -20.35
C LEU A 21 -0.11 -16.02 -20.67
N GLY A 22 0.09 -16.87 -19.65
CA GLY A 22 0.89 -18.08 -19.75
C GLY A 22 2.39 -17.83 -19.64
N LYS A 23 3.17 -18.89 -19.43
CA LYS A 23 4.62 -18.84 -19.13
C LYS A 23 5.51 -18.14 -20.17
N SER A 24 4.97 -17.72 -21.30
CA SER A 24 5.72 -17.13 -22.42
C SER A 24 5.38 -15.69 -22.77
N LYS A 25 4.37 -15.08 -22.10
CA LYS A 25 3.95 -13.70 -22.37
C LYS A 25 3.83 -12.95 -21.06
N PHE A 26 4.68 -11.94 -20.88
CA PHE A 26 4.70 -11.04 -19.74
C PHE A 26 4.13 -9.68 -20.16
N ALA A 27 3.59 -8.92 -19.21
CA ALA A 27 3.38 -7.51 -19.42
C ALA A 27 4.75 -6.84 -19.63
N ASP A 28 4.82 -5.95 -20.61
CA ASP A 28 6.03 -5.23 -20.93
C ASP A 28 6.25 -4.09 -19.94
N LYS A 29 7.51 -3.83 -19.60
CA LYS A 29 7.85 -2.56 -18.94
C LYS A 29 7.78 -1.45 -19.99
N ILE A 30 6.97 -0.43 -19.70
CA ILE A 30 6.79 0.71 -20.60
C ILE A 30 7.98 1.64 -20.46
N ASP A 31 8.80 1.77 -21.51
CA ASP A 31 9.93 2.70 -21.55
C ASP A 31 9.43 4.16 -21.65
N LEU A 32 9.52 4.89 -20.54
CA LEU A 32 9.06 6.28 -20.40
C LEU A 32 9.92 7.28 -21.20
N GLY A 33 11.20 6.97 -21.42
CA GLY A 33 12.09 7.77 -22.25
C GLY A 33 11.70 7.66 -23.72
N ARG A 34 11.46 6.44 -24.19
CA ARG A 34 11.07 6.13 -25.59
C ARG A 34 9.69 6.71 -25.94
N ILE A 35 8.70 6.50 -25.07
CA ILE A 35 7.32 6.99 -25.28
C ILE A 35 7.22 8.50 -25.03
N LYS A 36 8.08 9.06 -24.19
CA LYS A 36 8.03 10.38 -23.58
C LYS A 36 6.86 10.50 -22.57
N ILE A 37 7.15 10.93 -21.37
CA ILE A 37 6.14 11.00 -20.27
C ILE A 37 4.92 11.84 -20.67
N LYS A 38 5.09 12.91 -21.44
CA LYS A 38 3.97 13.72 -21.93
C LYS A 38 3.00 12.90 -22.79
N ASN A 39 3.53 12.08 -23.71
CA ASN A 39 2.69 11.21 -24.55
C ASN A 39 2.06 10.10 -23.72
N PHE A 40 2.83 9.49 -22.79
CA PHE A 40 2.30 8.51 -21.85
C PHE A 40 1.09 9.06 -21.09
N ARG A 41 1.22 10.25 -20.49
CA ARG A 41 0.10 10.93 -19.80
C ARG A 41 -1.11 11.12 -20.71
N THR A 42 -0.90 11.59 -21.93
CA THR A 42 -1.99 11.84 -22.88
C THR A 42 -2.69 10.55 -23.30
N GLU A 43 -1.94 9.54 -23.68
CA GLU A 43 -2.47 8.26 -24.18
C GLU A 43 -3.25 7.49 -23.10
N PHE A 44 -2.67 7.37 -21.91
CA PHE A 44 -3.32 6.66 -20.81
C PHE A 44 -4.52 7.45 -20.24
N SER A 45 -4.44 8.78 -20.14
CA SER A 45 -5.64 9.56 -19.79
C SER A 45 -6.75 9.34 -20.80
N GLN A 46 -6.44 9.32 -22.11
CA GLN A 46 -7.44 9.07 -23.15
C GLN A 46 -8.04 7.65 -23.07
N LEU A 47 -7.22 6.64 -22.78
CA LEU A 47 -7.72 5.26 -22.54
C LEU A 47 -8.80 5.25 -21.46
N PHE A 48 -8.51 5.88 -20.31
CA PHE A 48 -9.45 5.87 -19.18
C PHE A 48 -10.68 6.73 -19.42
N LEU A 49 -10.56 7.82 -20.18
CA LEU A 49 -11.73 8.60 -20.65
C LEU A 49 -12.62 7.77 -21.56
N ASP A 50 -12.05 7.01 -22.49
CA ASP A 50 -12.80 6.17 -23.40
C ASP A 50 -13.44 4.99 -22.67
N LEU A 51 -12.76 4.41 -21.69
CA LEU A 51 -13.32 3.38 -20.80
C LEU A 51 -14.49 3.94 -19.98
N ASN A 52 -14.36 5.14 -19.41
CA ASN A 52 -15.42 5.82 -18.67
C ASN A 52 -16.67 6.06 -19.52
N LYS A 53 -16.48 6.50 -20.77
CA LYS A 53 -17.61 6.67 -21.74
C LYS A 53 -18.32 5.36 -22.00
N LYS A 54 -17.59 4.27 -22.24
CA LYS A 54 -18.18 2.93 -22.45
C LYS A 54 -18.92 2.45 -21.20
N PHE A 55 -18.35 2.65 -20.02
CA PHE A 55 -18.96 2.30 -18.75
C PHE A 55 -20.29 3.05 -18.55
N LYS A 56 -20.26 4.39 -18.70
CA LYS A 56 -21.45 5.25 -18.59
C LYS A 56 -22.53 4.88 -19.60
N SER A 57 -22.15 4.53 -20.82
CA SER A 57 -23.11 4.09 -21.86
C SER A 57 -23.86 2.83 -21.44
N LYS A 58 -23.17 1.89 -20.76
CA LYS A 58 -23.73 0.61 -20.34
C LYS A 58 -24.53 0.69 -19.04
N PHE A 59 -23.94 1.29 -18.00
CA PHE A 59 -24.48 1.27 -16.64
C PHE A 59 -25.25 2.53 -16.25
N LYS A 60 -25.24 3.58 -17.10
CA LYS A 60 -25.96 4.85 -16.92
C LYS A 60 -25.38 5.77 -15.82
N TYR A 61 -24.24 5.40 -15.22
CA TYR A 61 -23.46 6.26 -14.34
C TYR A 61 -21.97 6.17 -14.73
N PRO A 62 -21.14 7.18 -14.43
CA PRO A 62 -19.72 7.15 -14.78
C PRO A 62 -18.93 6.27 -13.81
N LEU A 63 -17.83 5.68 -14.29
CA LEU A 63 -16.87 4.99 -13.43
C LEU A 63 -16.04 6.01 -12.62
N TRP A 64 -15.72 7.13 -13.23
CA TRP A 64 -15.11 8.31 -12.60
C TRP A 64 -15.95 9.52 -12.96
N GLY A 65 -16.33 10.33 -11.97
CA GLY A 65 -17.32 11.40 -12.15
C GLY A 65 -16.89 12.46 -13.17
N ASP A 66 -15.96 13.32 -12.79
CA ASP A 66 -15.46 14.38 -13.67
C ASP A 66 -14.19 13.92 -14.43
N GLU A 67 -14.16 14.16 -15.74
CA GLU A 67 -12.99 13.90 -16.58
C GLU A 67 -11.72 14.60 -16.05
N SER A 68 -11.85 15.71 -15.35
CA SER A 68 -10.74 16.45 -14.78
C SER A 68 -9.93 15.63 -13.78
N ILE A 69 -10.54 14.70 -13.04
CA ILE A 69 -9.84 13.83 -12.08
C ILE A 69 -8.90 12.82 -12.75
N ILE A 70 -9.25 12.40 -13.97
CA ILE A 70 -8.39 11.54 -14.80
C ILE A 70 -7.23 12.37 -15.36
N LYS A 71 -7.54 13.55 -15.92
CA LYS A 71 -6.58 14.45 -16.57
C LYS A 71 -5.56 15.03 -15.57
N SER A 72 -5.98 15.27 -14.33
CA SER A 72 -5.09 15.73 -13.24
C SER A 72 -4.22 14.64 -12.63
N GLY A 73 -4.43 13.38 -13.01
CA GLY A 73 -3.72 12.25 -12.41
C GLY A 73 -4.26 11.81 -11.04
N PHE A 74 -5.34 12.44 -10.54
CA PHE A 74 -5.80 12.24 -9.15
C PHE A 74 -6.29 10.81 -8.85
N VAL A 75 -6.80 10.08 -9.83
CA VAL A 75 -7.28 8.69 -9.69
C VAL A 75 -6.16 7.65 -9.74
N PHE A 76 -4.94 8.04 -10.12
CA PHE A 76 -3.84 7.10 -10.24
C PHE A 76 -3.17 6.83 -8.89
N ASN A 77 -2.63 5.65 -8.78
CA ASN A 77 -2.07 5.07 -7.57
C ASN A 77 -0.64 4.59 -7.76
N GLY A 78 -0.03 4.03 -6.74
CA GLY A 78 1.31 3.48 -6.84
C GLY A 78 2.32 4.44 -7.47
N SER A 79 3.25 3.93 -8.26
CA SER A 79 4.20 4.76 -9.01
C SER A 79 3.55 5.56 -10.14
N THR A 80 2.37 5.14 -10.59
CA THR A 80 1.62 5.83 -11.65
C THR A 80 1.12 7.20 -11.18
N SER A 81 0.86 7.38 -9.89
CA SER A 81 0.37 8.65 -9.34
C SER A 81 1.29 9.84 -9.67
N TYR A 82 2.60 9.73 -9.45
CA TYR A 82 3.53 10.81 -9.78
C TYR A 82 3.93 10.86 -11.26
N ILE A 83 3.87 9.72 -11.98
CA ILE A 83 4.09 9.72 -13.43
C ILE A 83 2.96 10.47 -14.14
N MET A 84 1.71 10.28 -13.70
CA MET A 84 0.52 10.89 -14.31
C MET A 84 0.24 12.32 -13.82
N ASP A 85 0.86 12.77 -12.73
CA ASP A 85 0.67 14.15 -12.21
C ASP A 85 1.27 15.18 -13.18
N PRO A 86 0.45 16.04 -13.80
CA PRO A 86 0.92 17.04 -14.78
C PRO A 86 1.81 18.12 -14.14
N ASN A 87 1.75 18.32 -12.83
CA ASN A 87 2.53 19.30 -12.10
C ASN A 87 3.97 18.84 -11.84
N ILE A 88 4.26 17.55 -11.97
CA ILE A 88 5.60 17.01 -11.79
C ILE A 88 6.36 17.05 -13.13
N ASN A 89 7.56 17.61 -13.11
CA ASN A 89 8.38 17.72 -14.31
C ASN A 89 8.79 16.33 -14.83
N ALA A 90 8.56 16.08 -16.13
CA ALA A 90 8.88 14.83 -16.79
C ALA A 90 10.38 14.47 -16.73
N ASP A 91 11.26 15.46 -16.89
CA ASP A 91 12.71 15.24 -16.86
C ASP A 91 13.20 14.88 -15.45
N GLU A 92 12.52 15.37 -14.42
CA GLU A 92 12.82 14.96 -13.04
C GLU A 92 12.43 13.50 -12.78
N ILE A 93 11.29 13.06 -13.30
CA ILE A 93 10.86 11.66 -13.19
C ILE A 93 11.88 10.75 -13.86
N LEU A 94 12.33 11.08 -15.07
CA LEU A 94 13.27 10.26 -15.85
C LEU A 94 14.64 10.10 -15.19
N LYS A 95 15.02 10.94 -14.24
CA LYS A 95 16.29 10.79 -13.49
C LYS A 95 16.33 9.53 -12.62
N PHE A 96 15.18 9.01 -12.18
CA PHE A 96 15.11 7.84 -11.30
C PHE A 96 14.09 6.78 -11.73
N LYS A 97 13.19 7.11 -12.68
CA LYS A 97 12.17 6.18 -13.18
C LYS A 97 12.14 6.20 -14.71
N THR A 98 12.81 5.23 -15.31
CA THR A 98 12.91 5.10 -16.78
C THR A 98 11.81 4.23 -17.35
N HIS A 99 11.17 3.37 -16.54
CA HIS A 99 10.11 2.46 -16.98
C HIS A 99 8.92 2.49 -16.01
N ALA A 100 7.71 2.37 -16.54
CA ALA A 100 6.51 1.98 -15.78
C ALA A 100 6.33 0.47 -15.91
N GLY A 101 6.09 -0.22 -14.79
CA GLY A 101 5.84 -1.68 -14.78
C GLY A 101 4.36 -1.98 -15.00
N ASP A 102 3.57 -1.43 -14.12
CA ASP A 102 2.11 -1.52 -14.06
C ASP A 102 1.50 -0.12 -13.97
N ILE A 103 0.23 -0.04 -14.22
CA ILE A 103 -0.54 1.20 -14.12
C ILE A 103 -1.64 0.96 -13.11
N ASP A 104 -1.45 1.52 -11.91
CA ASP A 104 -2.40 1.43 -10.82
C ASP A 104 -3.43 2.56 -10.92
N ILE A 105 -4.72 2.22 -10.89
CA ILE A 105 -5.82 3.18 -10.93
C ILE A 105 -6.91 2.83 -9.92
N MET A 106 -7.34 3.82 -9.14
CA MET A 106 -8.41 3.67 -8.16
C MET A 106 -9.78 3.68 -8.84
N VAL A 107 -10.65 2.78 -8.39
CA VAL A 107 -12.03 2.63 -8.85
C VAL A 107 -12.96 2.62 -7.64
N PRO A 108 -14.15 3.26 -7.70
CA PRO A 108 -15.13 3.15 -6.63
C PRO A 108 -15.44 1.67 -6.34
N SER A 109 -15.35 1.29 -5.07
CA SER A 109 -15.51 -0.12 -4.64
C SER A 109 -16.82 -0.73 -5.10
N GLU A 110 -17.90 0.05 -5.11
CA GLU A 110 -19.23 -0.34 -5.57
C GLU A 110 -19.31 -0.59 -7.10
N SER A 111 -18.39 0.00 -7.87
CA SER A 111 -18.36 -0.13 -9.33
C SER A 111 -17.52 -1.31 -9.84
N MET A 112 -16.79 -2.00 -8.98
CA MET A 112 -15.86 -3.06 -9.38
C MET A 112 -16.52 -4.22 -10.12
N SER A 113 -17.71 -4.65 -9.68
CA SER A 113 -18.44 -5.73 -10.34
C SER A 113 -18.91 -5.34 -11.74
N ASP A 114 -19.38 -4.11 -11.89
CA ASP A 114 -19.85 -3.58 -13.18
C ASP A 114 -18.67 -3.35 -14.14
N LEU A 115 -17.54 -2.87 -13.63
CA LEU A 115 -16.31 -2.76 -14.41
C LEU A 115 -15.84 -4.12 -14.93
N TRP A 116 -15.87 -5.14 -14.09
CA TRP A 116 -15.54 -6.50 -14.52
C TRP A 116 -16.45 -7.01 -15.62
N LEU A 117 -17.77 -6.77 -15.52
CA LEU A 117 -18.74 -7.12 -16.58
C LEU A 117 -18.45 -6.38 -17.90
N LEU A 118 -18.11 -5.09 -17.83
CA LEU A 118 -17.71 -4.33 -19.02
C LEU A 118 -16.44 -4.90 -19.64
N LEU A 119 -15.41 -5.16 -18.84
CA LEU A 119 -14.13 -5.67 -19.34
C LEU A 119 -14.31 -7.01 -20.04
N ARG A 120 -15.13 -7.91 -19.54
CA ARG A 120 -15.47 -9.18 -20.23
C ARG A 120 -16.06 -8.98 -21.63
N GLU A 121 -16.89 -7.97 -21.81
CA GLU A 121 -17.48 -7.67 -23.13
C GLU A 121 -16.49 -7.00 -24.08
N LEU A 122 -15.43 -6.40 -23.55
CA LEU A 122 -14.40 -5.71 -24.32
C LEU A 122 -13.26 -6.64 -24.76
N GLU A 123 -13.26 -7.91 -24.33
CA GLU A 123 -12.19 -8.85 -24.67
C GLU A 123 -11.96 -8.94 -26.19
N GLY A 124 -10.71 -8.71 -26.61
CA GLY A 124 -10.31 -8.63 -28.01
C GLY A 124 -10.75 -7.36 -28.76
N LYS A 125 -11.43 -6.41 -28.10
CA LYS A 125 -11.94 -5.19 -28.74
C LYS A 125 -11.09 -3.96 -28.46
N LYS A 126 -11.14 -3.01 -29.38
CA LYS A 126 -10.50 -1.70 -29.20
C LYS A 126 -11.20 -0.87 -28.11
N VAL A 127 -10.36 -0.25 -27.27
CA VAL A 127 -10.77 0.75 -26.29
C VAL A 127 -10.02 2.03 -26.64
N GLY A 128 -10.75 2.98 -27.23
CA GLY A 128 -10.15 4.17 -27.80
C GLY A 128 -9.37 3.91 -29.10
N LYS A 129 -8.44 4.82 -29.42
CA LYS A 129 -7.70 4.81 -30.68
C LYS A 129 -6.54 3.81 -30.67
N ASN A 130 -5.78 3.80 -29.59
CA ASN A 130 -4.46 3.17 -29.53
C ASN A 130 -4.40 1.97 -28.60
N PHE A 131 -5.53 1.48 -28.07
CA PHE A 131 -5.53 0.35 -27.15
C PHE A 131 -6.50 -0.74 -27.59
N THR A 132 -6.09 -1.98 -27.37
CA THR A 132 -6.97 -3.16 -27.44
C THR A 132 -6.97 -3.83 -26.09
N TYR A 133 -8.13 -4.11 -25.53
CA TYR A 133 -8.22 -4.89 -24.31
C TYR A 133 -8.01 -6.37 -24.65
N PHE A 134 -7.06 -7.00 -23.97
CA PHE A 134 -6.70 -8.39 -24.23
C PHE A 134 -7.44 -9.36 -23.30
N GLY A 135 -7.49 -9.05 -22.01
CA GLY A 135 -8.15 -9.87 -21.01
C GLY A 135 -7.77 -9.49 -19.58
N ASN A 136 -8.38 -10.16 -18.61
CA ASN A 136 -8.06 -9.99 -17.20
C ASN A 136 -7.86 -11.34 -16.50
N ASN A 137 -7.26 -11.31 -15.32
CA ASN A 137 -7.27 -12.46 -14.44
C ASN A 137 -8.75 -12.80 -14.10
N LYS A 138 -9.07 -14.08 -13.99
CA LYS A 138 -10.35 -14.50 -13.39
C LYS A 138 -10.25 -14.15 -11.92
N PRO A 139 -10.96 -13.11 -11.42
CA PRO A 139 -10.91 -12.81 -10.01
C PRO A 139 -11.39 -14.03 -9.26
N ASN A 140 -10.64 -14.46 -8.24
CA ASN A 140 -11.18 -15.36 -7.23
C ASN A 140 -12.51 -14.76 -6.78
N GLN A 141 -13.57 -15.54 -6.73
CA GLN A 141 -14.90 -15.06 -6.32
C GLN A 141 -14.87 -14.27 -5.00
N ASN A 142 -13.86 -14.52 -4.16
CA ASN A 142 -13.62 -13.81 -2.90
C ASN A 142 -12.77 -12.53 -3.06
N ALA A 143 -12.18 -12.25 -4.23
CA ALA A 143 -11.31 -11.11 -4.51
C ALA A 143 -11.94 -10.08 -5.48
N LEU A 144 -13.17 -10.31 -5.94
CA LEU A 144 -13.92 -9.37 -6.79
C LEU A 144 -14.09 -7.97 -6.17
N GLY A 145 -13.87 -7.85 -4.86
CA GLY A 145 -14.04 -6.59 -4.15
C GLY A 145 -12.79 -5.73 -4.00
N THR A 146 -11.58 -6.19 -4.41
CA THR A 146 -10.35 -5.45 -4.09
C THR A 146 -9.52 -5.03 -5.30
N GLN A 147 -9.38 -5.88 -6.32
CA GLN A 147 -8.51 -5.58 -7.47
C GLN A 147 -8.89 -6.39 -8.71
N ILE A 148 -8.78 -5.76 -9.89
CA ILE A 148 -8.86 -6.41 -11.21
C ILE A 148 -7.56 -6.11 -11.96
N ASN A 149 -6.78 -7.16 -12.27
CA ASN A 149 -5.56 -7.03 -13.08
C ASN A 149 -5.91 -7.30 -14.55
N ALA A 150 -5.73 -6.31 -15.39
CA ALA A 150 -6.12 -6.33 -16.80
C ALA A 150 -4.92 -6.11 -17.72
N ILE A 151 -4.93 -6.75 -18.87
CA ILE A 151 -3.91 -6.54 -19.92
C ILE A 151 -4.53 -5.77 -21.08
N PHE A 152 -3.88 -4.67 -21.42
CA PHE A 152 -4.18 -3.88 -22.62
C PHE A 152 -2.97 -3.90 -23.55
N VAL A 153 -3.22 -4.05 -24.84
CA VAL A 153 -2.19 -3.85 -25.86
C VAL A 153 -2.22 -2.39 -26.29
N PHE A 154 -1.13 -1.68 -26.00
CA PHE A 154 -0.92 -0.32 -26.45
C PHE A 154 -0.23 -0.34 -27.82
N HIS A 155 -0.94 0.11 -28.86
CA HIS A 155 -0.44 0.20 -30.24
C HIS A 155 0.36 1.48 -30.42
N HIS A 156 1.64 1.42 -30.11
CA HIS A 156 2.56 2.54 -30.26
C HIS A 156 3.30 2.45 -31.62
N SER A 157 3.74 3.58 -32.16
CA SER A 157 4.46 3.64 -33.44
C SER A 157 5.76 2.82 -33.47
N SER A 158 6.30 2.49 -32.33
CA SER A 158 7.50 1.66 -32.15
C SER A 158 7.23 0.15 -31.96
N GLY A 159 5.96 -0.26 -32.01
CA GLY A 159 5.50 -1.63 -31.80
C GLY A 159 4.47 -1.75 -30.67
N ASP A 160 3.79 -2.86 -30.64
CA ASP A 160 2.80 -3.17 -29.61
C ASP A 160 3.43 -3.43 -28.26
N ILE A 161 2.83 -2.90 -27.20
CA ILE A 161 3.28 -3.00 -25.81
C ILE A 161 2.14 -3.61 -24.97
N ASN A 162 2.37 -4.74 -24.30
CA ASN A 162 1.41 -5.36 -23.41
C ASN A 162 1.49 -4.66 -22.04
N CYS A 163 0.51 -3.82 -21.73
CA CYS A 163 0.46 -3.05 -20.48
C CYS A 163 -0.42 -3.75 -19.46
N GLN A 164 0.08 -3.94 -18.23
CA GLN A 164 -0.76 -4.32 -17.11
C GLN A 164 -1.40 -3.07 -16.51
N ILE A 165 -2.71 -3.14 -16.27
CA ILE A 165 -3.48 -2.12 -15.59
C ILE A 165 -4.18 -2.77 -14.40
N ASP A 166 -3.91 -2.24 -13.22
CA ASP A 166 -4.45 -2.71 -11.96
C ASP A 166 -5.55 -1.74 -11.50
N PHE A 167 -6.80 -2.19 -11.62
CA PHE A 167 -7.96 -1.47 -11.10
C PHE A 167 -8.15 -1.82 -9.64
N GLU A 168 -7.92 -0.87 -8.74
CA GLU A 168 -7.95 -1.06 -7.30
C GLU A 168 -9.22 -0.47 -6.69
N ALA A 169 -10.00 -1.31 -6.00
CA ALA A 169 -11.17 -0.85 -5.25
C ALA A 169 -10.76 0.15 -4.19
N SER A 170 -11.36 1.33 -4.22
CA SER A 170 -11.05 2.42 -3.32
C SER A 170 -12.31 3.13 -2.84
N GLU A 171 -12.18 3.84 -1.72
CA GLU A 171 -13.25 4.67 -1.19
C GLU A 171 -13.31 5.99 -1.96
N PHE A 172 -14.49 6.32 -2.44
CA PHE A 172 -14.78 7.55 -3.16
C PHE A 172 -15.81 8.37 -2.40
N GLU A 173 -15.65 9.68 -2.45
CA GLU A 173 -16.61 10.65 -1.96
C GLU A 173 -16.74 11.78 -2.97
N ASN A 174 -17.97 12.17 -3.32
CA ASN A 174 -18.26 13.16 -4.36
C ASN A 174 -17.51 12.87 -5.69
N ASP A 175 -17.58 11.62 -6.14
CA ASP A 175 -16.94 11.11 -7.37
C ASP A 175 -15.41 11.17 -7.40
N ARG A 176 -14.75 11.33 -6.26
CA ARG A 176 -13.27 11.38 -6.13
C ARG A 176 -12.77 10.40 -5.09
N PRO A 177 -11.57 9.81 -5.27
CA PRO A 177 -10.92 9.08 -4.20
C PRO A 177 -10.78 9.96 -2.96
N THR A 178 -11.08 9.42 -1.78
CA THR A 178 -10.86 10.14 -0.53
C THR A 178 -9.37 10.41 -0.31
N ASP A 179 -9.03 11.45 0.46
CA ASP A 179 -7.64 11.75 0.82
C ASP A 179 -6.99 10.57 1.54
N PHE A 180 -7.78 9.84 2.36
CA PHE A 180 -7.31 8.64 3.03
C PHE A 180 -6.99 7.50 2.04
N ALA A 181 -7.81 7.29 1.01
CA ALA A 181 -7.53 6.29 -0.03
C ALA A 181 -6.23 6.65 -0.78
N LYS A 182 -6.03 7.91 -1.15
CA LYS A 182 -4.79 8.41 -1.77
C LYS A 182 -3.58 8.19 -0.87
N PHE A 183 -3.70 8.50 0.41
CA PHE A 183 -2.66 8.32 1.41
C PHE A 183 -2.30 6.84 1.59
N GLY A 184 -3.30 5.97 1.67
CA GLY A 184 -3.12 4.54 1.91
C GLY A 184 -2.45 3.80 0.75
N HIS A 185 -2.75 4.19 -0.49
CA HIS A 185 -2.30 3.49 -1.69
C HIS A 185 -1.26 4.25 -2.52
N GLY A 186 -1.12 5.55 -2.33
CA GLY A 186 -0.21 6.39 -3.10
C GLY A 186 1.27 6.08 -2.87
N SER A 187 2.10 6.46 -3.85
CA SER A 187 3.56 6.55 -3.73
C SER A 187 3.97 8.01 -3.80
N SER A 188 4.78 8.43 -2.85
CA SER A 188 5.30 9.80 -2.82
C SER A 188 6.41 9.99 -3.87
N PHE A 189 6.37 11.12 -4.57
CA PHE A 189 7.46 11.53 -5.45
C PHE A 189 8.77 11.77 -4.69
N GLU A 190 8.70 12.29 -3.46
CA GLU A 190 9.87 12.48 -2.59
C GLU A 190 10.56 11.16 -2.26
N ASP A 191 9.76 10.13 -1.92
CA ASP A 191 10.28 8.79 -1.62
C ASP A 191 10.89 8.16 -2.88
N ALA A 192 10.25 8.33 -4.03
CA ALA A 192 10.71 7.81 -5.30
C ALA A 192 12.07 8.42 -5.72
N ARG A 193 12.30 9.71 -5.49
CA ARG A 193 13.58 10.41 -5.76
C ARG A 193 14.76 9.83 -5.00
N VAL A 194 14.53 9.24 -3.84
CA VAL A 194 15.55 8.54 -3.04
C VAL A 194 15.41 7.02 -3.17
N GLU A 195 14.64 6.58 -4.15
CA GLU A 195 14.39 5.17 -4.50
C GLU A 195 13.84 4.33 -3.33
N ILE A 196 13.00 4.93 -2.49
CA ILE A 196 12.32 4.26 -1.39
C ILE A 196 10.92 3.87 -1.84
N LYS A 197 10.54 2.62 -1.60
CA LYS A 197 9.21 2.08 -1.93
C LYS A 197 8.16 2.54 -0.92
N ALA A 198 6.92 2.74 -1.37
CA ALA A 198 5.77 3.15 -0.55
C ALA A 198 5.53 2.24 0.68
N LEU A 199 5.92 0.97 0.62
CA LEU A 199 5.82 0.04 1.75
C LEU A 199 6.50 0.57 3.03
N HIS A 200 7.59 1.34 2.90
CA HIS A 200 8.32 1.89 4.04
C HIS A 200 7.51 2.93 4.80
N HIS A 201 6.79 3.79 4.09
CA HIS A 201 5.85 4.74 4.69
C HIS A 201 4.76 4.02 5.51
N LYS A 202 4.11 3.03 4.89
CA LYS A 202 3.04 2.24 5.53
C LYS A 202 3.55 1.49 6.78
N TYR A 203 4.72 0.92 6.71
CA TYR A 203 5.32 0.17 7.81
C TYR A 203 5.78 1.07 8.95
N LEU A 204 6.44 2.18 8.63
CA LEU A 204 6.88 3.13 9.64
C LEU A 204 5.69 3.74 10.40
N LEU A 205 4.62 4.10 9.68
CA LEU A 205 3.40 4.62 10.28
C LEU A 205 2.74 3.60 11.23
N ARG A 206 2.63 2.33 10.81
CA ARG A 206 2.15 1.26 11.70
C ARG A 206 2.99 1.12 12.97
N CYS A 207 4.30 1.20 12.84
CA CYS A 207 5.22 1.13 13.97
C CYS A 207 5.04 2.32 14.90
N LEU A 208 4.93 3.53 14.36
CA LEU A 208 4.73 4.74 15.12
C LEU A 208 3.41 4.70 15.91
N VAL A 209 2.29 4.38 15.25
CA VAL A 209 1.00 4.17 15.94
C VAL A 209 1.13 3.15 17.07
N SER A 210 1.79 2.02 16.78
CA SER A 210 2.00 0.96 17.76
C SER A 210 2.79 1.40 18.98
N VAL A 211 3.78 2.27 18.81
CA VAL A 211 4.63 2.78 19.90
C VAL A 211 3.91 3.88 20.69
N VAL A 212 3.28 4.83 20.00
CA VAL A 212 2.55 5.95 20.62
C VAL A 212 1.32 5.47 21.40
N SER A 213 0.64 4.42 20.90
CA SER A 213 -0.54 3.85 21.55
C SER A 213 -0.25 2.81 22.64
N ALA A 214 1.03 2.50 22.90
CA ALA A 214 1.38 1.54 23.94
C ALA A 214 1.07 2.08 25.33
N ASN A 215 0.32 1.31 26.13
CA ASN A 215 -0.09 1.70 27.47
C ASN A 215 0.32 0.61 28.50
N PRO A 216 1.29 0.88 29.39
CA PRO A 216 1.72 -0.08 30.41
C PRO A 216 0.71 -0.24 31.57
N ASN A 217 -0.26 0.67 31.69
CA ASN A 217 -1.25 0.69 32.78
C ASN A 217 -2.49 -0.14 32.48
N ILE A 218 -2.46 -0.93 31.41
CA ILE A 218 -3.55 -1.84 31.05
C ILE A 218 -3.06 -3.27 30.95
N ILE A 219 -3.99 -4.20 31.16
CA ILE A 219 -3.81 -5.62 30.86
C ILE A 219 -4.93 -6.09 29.93
N VAL A 220 -4.61 -7.09 29.10
CA VAL A 220 -5.53 -7.61 28.09
C VAL A 220 -6.09 -8.94 28.53
N ALA A 221 -7.41 -9.01 28.57
CA ALA A 221 -8.15 -10.24 28.78
C ALA A 221 -8.45 -10.95 27.44
N THR A 222 -8.81 -12.23 27.51
CA THR A 222 -9.26 -12.96 26.31
C THR A 222 -10.57 -12.36 25.79
N PRO A 223 -10.90 -12.46 24.50
CA PRO A 223 -12.13 -11.88 23.93
C PRO A 223 -13.43 -12.37 24.59
N ALA A 224 -13.43 -13.59 25.12
CA ALA A 224 -14.59 -14.17 25.81
C ALA A 224 -14.73 -13.74 27.28
N SER A 225 -13.85 -12.86 27.78
CA SER A 225 -13.90 -12.40 29.17
C SER A 225 -15.07 -11.45 29.43
N THR A 226 -15.73 -11.64 30.58
CA THR A 226 -16.75 -10.75 31.15
C THR A 226 -16.25 -10.22 32.49
N ALA A 227 -16.94 -9.24 33.07
CA ALA A 227 -16.59 -8.70 34.38
C ALA A 227 -16.58 -9.76 35.51
N GLU A 228 -17.40 -10.81 35.37
CA GLU A 228 -17.46 -11.91 36.36
C GLU A 228 -16.43 -13.01 36.12
N LYS A 229 -15.94 -13.13 34.88
CA LYS A 229 -15.01 -14.21 34.48
C LYS A 229 -13.91 -13.64 33.59
N ILE A 230 -12.87 -13.08 34.20
CA ILE A 230 -11.74 -12.52 33.51
C ILE A 230 -10.64 -13.59 33.32
N LYS A 231 -10.24 -13.81 32.07
CA LYS A 231 -9.08 -14.63 31.72
C LYS A 231 -8.05 -13.75 31.06
N LEU A 232 -6.93 -13.54 31.73
CA LEU A 232 -5.85 -12.68 31.22
C LEU A 232 -5.12 -13.37 30.06
N LYS A 233 -4.81 -12.57 29.04
CA LYS A 233 -3.99 -13.00 27.91
C LYS A 233 -2.51 -12.91 28.32
N LYS A 234 -1.75 -14.00 28.20
CA LYS A 234 -0.30 -13.97 28.39
C LYS A 234 0.32 -13.18 27.23
N THR A 235 0.68 -11.93 27.46
CA THR A 235 1.38 -11.08 26.47
C THR A 235 2.75 -10.71 27.02
N GLN A 236 3.79 -10.82 26.17
CA GLN A 236 5.14 -10.33 26.50
C GLN A 236 5.30 -8.85 26.14
N ASP A 237 4.46 -8.33 25.25
CA ASP A 237 4.53 -6.96 24.73
C ASP A 237 3.56 -6.04 25.50
N THR A 238 3.94 -4.76 25.67
CA THR A 238 3.02 -3.72 26.20
C THR A 238 1.78 -3.63 25.33
N PRO A 239 0.56 -3.68 25.93
CA PRO A 239 -0.69 -3.58 25.19
C PRO A 239 -0.81 -2.25 24.43
N LYS A 240 -1.47 -2.28 23.28
CA LYS A 240 -1.64 -1.14 22.38
C LYS A 240 -3.11 -0.79 22.24
N MET A 241 -3.46 0.46 22.54
CA MET A 241 -4.85 0.92 22.46
C MET A 241 -5.37 1.03 21.03
N TYR A 242 -4.48 1.39 20.09
CA TYR A 242 -4.82 1.63 18.70
C TYR A 242 -4.02 0.73 17.76
N GLY A 243 -4.60 0.43 16.62
CA GLY A 243 -3.94 -0.13 15.46
C GLY A 243 -4.17 0.74 14.23
N PHE A 244 -3.29 0.66 13.25
CA PHE A 244 -3.41 1.36 11.98
C PHE A 244 -3.48 0.37 10.81
N SER A 245 -4.45 0.59 9.92
CA SER A 245 -4.57 -0.07 8.63
C SER A 245 -4.59 0.98 7.52
N VAL A 246 -3.86 0.74 6.44
CA VAL A 246 -3.86 1.63 5.25
C VAL A 246 -5.23 1.67 4.56
N ASP A 247 -6.04 0.64 4.72
CA ASP A 247 -7.36 0.54 4.10
C ASP A 247 -8.49 1.04 5.01
N ARG A 248 -8.27 1.04 6.34
CA ARG A 248 -9.33 1.32 7.33
C ARG A 248 -9.08 2.55 8.19
N GLY A 249 -7.83 2.95 8.37
CA GLY A 249 -7.46 4.06 9.23
C GLY A 249 -6.97 3.65 10.63
N LEU A 250 -6.99 4.61 11.53
CA LEU A 250 -6.64 4.46 12.94
C LEU A 250 -7.84 3.94 13.73
N GLY A 251 -7.77 2.74 14.28
CA GLY A 251 -8.87 2.12 15.00
C GLY A 251 -8.52 1.71 16.42
N TYR A 252 -9.47 1.81 17.34
CA TYR A 252 -9.35 1.23 18.67
C TYR A 252 -9.25 -0.30 18.57
N SER A 253 -8.16 -0.84 19.07
CA SER A 253 -7.93 -2.29 19.08
C SER A 253 -8.49 -2.97 20.33
N LEU A 254 -8.69 -2.20 21.40
CA LEU A 254 -9.12 -2.68 22.71
C LEU A 254 -10.37 -1.94 23.18
N GLU A 255 -11.20 -2.64 23.97
CA GLU A 255 -12.33 -2.06 24.67
C GLU A 255 -12.28 -2.40 26.16
N PRO A 256 -12.68 -1.50 27.06
CA PRO A 256 -12.64 -1.75 28.48
C PRO A 256 -13.66 -2.81 28.87
N ILE A 257 -13.35 -3.62 29.88
CA ILE A 257 -14.30 -4.49 30.56
C ILE A 257 -14.94 -3.65 31.68
N ILE A 258 -16.26 -3.47 31.61
CA ILE A 258 -17.02 -2.67 32.55
C ILE A 258 -17.60 -3.59 33.65
N GLY A 259 -17.37 -3.21 34.90
CA GLY A 259 -17.91 -3.87 36.08
C GLY A 259 -19.40 -3.56 36.32
N LYS A 260 -19.99 -4.23 37.29
CA LYS A 260 -21.42 -3.98 37.70
C LYS A 260 -21.67 -2.59 38.23
N ASP A 261 -20.62 -1.93 38.71
CA ASP A 261 -20.64 -0.53 39.22
C ASP A 261 -20.52 0.52 38.12
N GLY A 262 -20.44 0.07 36.84
CA GLY A 262 -20.25 0.94 35.66
C GLY A 262 -18.83 1.45 35.47
N LYS A 263 -17.86 1.00 36.28
CA LYS A 263 -16.44 1.38 36.15
C LYS A 263 -15.66 0.35 35.39
N ILE A 264 -14.50 0.76 34.87
CA ILE A 264 -13.54 -0.16 34.24
C ILE A 264 -13.00 -1.10 35.35
N VAL A 265 -13.03 -2.39 35.08
CA VAL A 265 -12.46 -3.38 36.01
C VAL A 265 -10.95 -3.17 36.11
N GLU A 266 -10.43 -3.24 37.34
CA GLU A 266 -8.99 -3.15 37.62
C GLU A 266 -8.50 -4.43 38.30
N ILE A 267 -7.29 -4.86 37.93
CA ILE A 267 -6.56 -5.96 38.55
C ILE A 267 -5.13 -5.50 38.77
N ASP A 268 -4.65 -5.59 39.99
CA ASP A 268 -3.27 -5.16 40.39
C ASP A 268 -2.96 -3.70 39.98
N GLY A 269 -3.95 -2.80 40.14
CA GLY A 269 -3.83 -1.38 39.79
C GLY A 269 -3.79 -1.08 38.28
N LYS A 270 -4.10 -2.06 37.45
CA LYS A 270 -4.17 -1.89 35.99
C LYS A 270 -5.59 -2.11 35.48
N GLN A 271 -6.00 -1.29 34.55
CA GLN A 271 -7.29 -1.38 33.89
C GLN A 271 -7.35 -2.58 32.94
N VAL A 272 -8.47 -3.29 32.94
CA VAL A 272 -8.67 -4.49 32.13
C VAL A 272 -9.42 -4.16 30.85
N TYR A 273 -8.82 -4.55 29.74
CA TYR A 273 -9.37 -4.41 28.39
C TYR A 273 -9.44 -5.77 27.69
N LYS A 274 -10.29 -5.91 26.71
CA LYS A 274 -10.31 -7.05 25.77
C LYS A 274 -10.19 -6.57 24.33
N GLU A 275 -9.76 -7.45 23.44
CA GLU A 275 -9.69 -7.13 22.01
C GLU A 275 -11.09 -6.94 21.43
N LYS A 276 -11.28 -5.85 20.69
CA LYS A 276 -12.49 -5.61 19.90
C LYS A 276 -12.54 -6.59 18.72
N LYS A 277 -13.72 -7.08 18.40
CA LYS A 277 -13.97 -7.74 17.12
C LYS A 277 -13.76 -6.74 15.98
N THR A 278 -13.34 -7.24 14.81
CA THR A 278 -13.01 -6.38 13.66
C THR A 278 -14.19 -5.53 13.23
N ASP A 279 -15.39 -6.08 13.24
CA ASP A 279 -16.63 -5.43 12.80
C ASP A 279 -17.12 -4.34 13.77
N ASP A 280 -16.70 -4.41 15.04
CA ASP A 280 -17.06 -3.42 16.07
C ASP A 280 -16.07 -2.24 16.15
N LYS A 281 -15.01 -2.24 15.32
CA LYS A 281 -13.99 -1.20 15.33
C LYS A 281 -14.47 0.03 14.57
N LYS A 282 -14.49 1.18 15.26
CA LYS A 282 -14.60 2.47 14.61
C LYS A 282 -13.22 2.94 14.18
N TYR A 283 -13.12 3.41 12.95
CA TYR A 283 -11.86 3.87 12.36
C TYR A 283 -11.91 5.36 12.09
N ILE A 284 -10.83 6.04 12.45
CA ILE A 284 -10.57 7.43 12.12
C ILE A 284 -9.82 7.42 10.79
N LYS A 285 -10.37 8.10 9.78
CA LYS A 285 -9.78 8.26 8.45
C LYS A 285 -9.34 9.70 8.17
N ASP A 286 -9.71 10.64 9.04
CA ASP A 286 -9.22 12.01 8.96
C ASP A 286 -7.71 12.02 9.22
N LEU A 287 -6.93 12.35 8.18
CA LEU A 287 -5.47 12.36 8.23
C LEU A 287 -4.93 13.41 9.20
N SER A 288 -5.63 14.53 9.38
CA SER A 288 -5.23 15.57 10.32
C SER A 288 -5.43 15.12 11.77
N GLU A 289 -6.49 14.37 12.03
CA GLU A 289 -6.74 13.78 13.36
C GLU A 289 -5.72 12.69 13.67
N ILE A 290 -5.39 11.83 12.69
CA ILE A 290 -4.33 10.82 12.84
C ILE A 290 -2.98 11.49 13.08
N PHE A 291 -2.67 12.56 12.37
CA PHE A 291 -1.43 13.31 12.54
C PHE A 291 -1.33 13.94 13.94
N ARG A 292 -2.39 14.61 14.41
CA ARG A 292 -2.46 15.17 15.78
C ARG A 292 -2.33 14.09 16.86
N PHE A 293 -2.93 12.93 16.65
CA PHE A 293 -2.76 11.79 17.56
C PHE A 293 -1.29 11.36 17.70
N LEU A 294 -0.54 11.37 16.59
CA LEU A 294 0.85 10.92 16.58
C LEU A 294 1.85 11.95 17.09
N PHE A 295 1.65 13.22 16.77
CA PHE A 295 2.66 14.27 16.97
C PHE A 295 2.20 15.42 17.87
N ASN A 296 0.95 15.42 18.29
CA ASN A 296 0.32 16.46 19.13
C ASN A 296 0.52 17.89 18.59
N THR A 297 0.44 18.06 17.28
CA THR A 297 0.61 19.32 16.56
C THR A 297 -0.09 19.27 15.20
N ASP A 298 -0.34 20.44 14.60
CA ASP A 298 -0.78 20.59 13.20
C ASP A 298 0.35 21.09 12.30
N ASN A 299 1.52 21.41 12.86
CA ASN A 299 2.64 21.96 12.10
C ASN A 299 3.32 20.87 11.26
N ASN A 300 3.70 21.22 10.03
CA ASN A 300 4.39 20.31 9.09
C ASN A 300 3.54 19.13 8.61
N PHE A 301 2.20 19.23 8.64
CA PHE A 301 1.29 18.18 8.20
C PHE A 301 1.59 17.67 6.78
N SER A 302 2.04 18.55 5.86
CA SER A 302 2.41 18.16 4.49
C SER A 302 3.49 17.08 4.42
N LYS A 303 4.38 17.00 5.42
CA LYS A 303 5.40 15.95 5.52
C LYS A 303 4.83 14.55 5.82
N PHE A 304 3.58 14.47 6.25
CA PHE A 304 2.94 13.21 6.63
C PHE A 304 2.71 12.25 5.46
N TYR A 305 2.72 12.77 4.23
CA TYR A 305 2.39 12.03 3.02
C TYR A 305 3.56 11.22 2.41
N SER A 306 4.74 11.26 3.02
CA SER A 306 5.92 10.54 2.52
C SER A 306 6.68 9.85 3.65
N PHE A 307 7.42 8.80 3.32
CA PHE A 307 8.34 8.16 4.26
C PHE A 307 9.46 9.14 4.67
N VAL A 308 10.03 9.84 3.71
CA VAL A 308 11.06 10.88 3.95
C VAL A 308 10.54 11.92 4.93
N GLY A 309 9.34 12.44 4.67
CA GLY A 309 8.70 13.42 5.55
C GLY A 309 8.36 12.85 6.92
N LEU A 310 7.92 11.58 7.01
CA LEU A 310 7.62 10.92 8.28
C LEU A 310 8.88 10.73 9.13
N VAL A 311 10.02 10.43 8.52
CA VAL A 311 11.32 10.37 9.21
C VAL A 311 11.72 11.75 9.74
N ASP A 312 11.50 12.82 8.98
CA ASP A 312 11.72 14.19 9.44
C ASP A 312 10.80 14.55 10.64
N LEU A 313 9.54 14.15 10.59
CA LEU A 313 8.58 14.38 11.69
C LEU A 313 9.01 13.66 12.97
N LEU A 314 9.49 12.42 12.86
CA LEU A 314 10.05 11.70 14.00
C LEU A 314 11.21 12.47 14.65
N LYS A 315 12.10 13.02 13.82
CA LYS A 315 13.23 13.82 14.30
C LYS A 315 12.80 15.11 14.99
N LEU A 316 11.71 15.74 14.52
CA LEU A 316 11.21 17.00 15.03
C LEU A 316 10.41 16.87 16.33
N TYR A 317 9.57 15.82 16.43
CA TYR A 317 8.54 15.73 17.45
C TYR A 317 8.65 14.56 18.41
N CYS A 318 9.50 13.58 18.13
CA CYS A 318 9.67 12.42 19.01
C CYS A 318 10.97 12.49 19.80
N ASP A 319 10.91 12.05 21.07
CA ASP A 319 12.10 11.88 21.88
C ASP A 319 12.94 10.67 21.44
N LYS A 320 14.19 10.60 21.92
CA LYS A 320 15.14 9.54 21.57
C LYS A 320 14.66 8.14 21.97
N GLU A 321 13.89 8.03 23.05
CA GLU A 321 13.38 6.73 23.51
C GLU A 321 12.27 6.22 22.59
N THR A 322 11.34 7.08 22.24
CA THR A 322 10.29 6.80 21.26
C THR A 322 10.89 6.38 19.93
N ILE A 323 11.88 7.13 19.42
CA ILE A 323 12.58 6.81 18.16
C ILE A 323 13.22 5.42 18.21
N LYS A 324 13.89 5.06 19.33
CA LYS A 324 14.48 3.72 19.51
C LYS A 324 13.42 2.60 19.53
N LYS A 325 12.28 2.83 20.19
CA LYS A 325 11.15 1.88 20.16
C LYS A 325 10.59 1.70 18.76
N VAL A 326 10.44 2.80 18.02
CA VAL A 326 10.03 2.77 16.61
C VAL A 326 11.06 2.02 15.77
N GLN A 327 12.35 2.27 15.90
CA GLN A 327 13.43 1.55 15.21
C GLN A 327 13.31 0.03 15.41
N LYS A 328 13.18 -0.41 16.65
CA LYS A 328 13.04 -1.84 16.98
C LYS A 328 11.78 -2.46 16.36
N SER A 329 10.66 -1.74 16.45
CA SER A 329 9.39 -2.18 15.87
C SER A 329 9.45 -2.22 14.34
N TYR A 330 10.07 -1.22 13.72
CA TYR A 330 10.20 -1.10 12.27
C TYR A 330 11.10 -2.18 11.69
N PHE A 331 12.27 -2.44 12.30
CA PHE A 331 13.11 -3.55 11.91
C PHE A 331 12.37 -4.89 12.01
N ARG A 332 11.69 -5.14 13.14
CA ARG A 332 10.90 -6.37 13.33
C ARG A 332 9.78 -6.53 12.30
N LEU A 333 9.15 -5.43 11.87
CA LEU A 333 8.11 -5.47 10.85
C LEU A 333 8.68 -5.73 9.44
N LEU A 334 9.84 -5.15 9.12
CA LEU A 334 10.53 -5.37 7.84
C LEU A 334 11.11 -6.77 7.72
N PHE A 335 11.78 -7.25 8.78
CA PHE A 335 12.65 -8.43 8.78
C PHE A 335 12.24 -9.53 9.78
N GLY A 336 11.06 -9.45 10.40
CA GLY A 336 10.60 -10.47 11.34
C GLY A 336 10.12 -11.76 10.66
N ASP A 337 10.18 -12.89 11.38
CA ASP A 337 9.87 -14.23 10.88
C ASP A 337 8.42 -14.42 10.39
N LYS A 338 7.51 -13.55 10.83
CA LYS A 338 6.09 -13.61 10.45
C LYS A 338 5.76 -12.88 9.16
N SER A 339 6.76 -12.34 8.44
CA SER A 339 6.53 -11.75 7.13
C SER A 339 5.98 -12.82 6.19
N GLN A 340 4.82 -12.56 5.61
CA GLN A 340 4.13 -13.50 4.73
C GLN A 340 5.08 -14.04 3.65
N VAL A 341 5.05 -15.34 3.46
CA VAL A 341 5.76 -15.98 2.35
C VAL A 341 4.98 -15.65 1.09
N ILE A 342 5.43 -14.66 0.35
CA ILE A 342 4.87 -14.32 -0.95
C ILE A 342 5.44 -15.30 -1.97
N GLU A 343 4.57 -16.01 -2.67
CA GLU A 343 4.95 -17.16 -3.53
C GLU A 343 5.84 -16.80 -4.72
N SER A 344 5.92 -15.54 -5.07
CA SER A 344 6.57 -15.03 -6.27
C SER A 344 7.74 -14.09 -6.01
N PHE A 345 8.25 -14.00 -4.80
CA PHE A 345 9.22 -12.99 -4.41
C PHE A 345 10.65 -13.55 -4.41
N ASP A 346 11.58 -12.84 -5.10
CA ASP A 346 13.00 -13.11 -4.92
C ASP A 346 13.46 -12.57 -3.55
N PRO A 347 13.91 -13.45 -2.63
CA PRO A 347 14.34 -13.03 -1.29
C PRO A 347 15.48 -12.01 -1.30
N LYS A 348 16.32 -12.01 -2.35
CA LYS A 348 17.43 -11.06 -2.48
C LYS A 348 16.92 -9.66 -2.82
N SER A 349 16.04 -9.54 -3.78
CA SER A 349 15.40 -8.27 -4.15
C SER A 349 14.59 -7.71 -2.99
N ASP A 350 13.82 -8.55 -2.28
CA ASP A 350 13.07 -8.15 -1.09
C ASP A 350 13.99 -7.56 -0.01
N CYS A 351 15.11 -8.23 0.29
CA CYS A 351 16.10 -7.71 1.23
C CYS A 351 16.66 -6.36 0.80
N ILE A 352 17.05 -6.20 -0.46
CA ILE A 352 17.62 -4.95 -0.98
C ILE A 352 16.63 -3.80 -0.83
N VAL A 353 15.37 -4.00 -1.23
CA VAL A 353 14.31 -3.00 -1.12
C VAL A 353 14.09 -2.59 0.33
N LYS A 354 13.98 -3.56 1.25
CA LYS A 354 13.77 -3.30 2.68
C LYS A 354 14.97 -2.62 3.33
N MET A 355 16.19 -3.02 2.97
CA MET A 355 17.42 -2.41 3.49
C MET A 355 17.56 -0.96 3.06
N LYS A 356 17.16 -0.60 1.85
CA LYS A 356 17.30 0.77 1.35
C LYS A 356 16.55 1.78 2.24
N GLY A 357 15.29 1.53 2.52
CA GLY A 357 14.50 2.40 3.41
C GLY A 357 14.95 2.33 4.87
N TYR A 358 15.36 1.15 5.34
CA TYR A 358 15.86 1.01 6.71
C TYR A 358 17.18 1.77 6.92
N ASN A 359 18.12 1.69 5.98
CA ASN A 359 19.39 2.45 6.04
C ASN A 359 19.13 3.95 5.99
N TYR A 360 18.23 4.42 5.13
CA TYR A 360 17.82 5.82 5.12
C TYR A 360 17.29 6.27 6.48
N PHE A 361 16.42 5.47 7.11
CA PHE A 361 15.88 5.73 8.44
C PHE A 361 17.00 5.85 9.49
N LEU A 362 17.97 4.91 9.51
CA LEU A 362 19.09 4.94 10.44
C LEU A 362 19.97 6.18 10.25
N GLU A 363 20.32 6.49 9.00
CA GLU A 363 21.17 7.63 8.65
C GLU A 363 20.54 8.95 9.08
N LYS A 364 19.29 9.19 8.68
CA LYS A 364 18.58 10.47 8.93
C LYS A 364 18.32 10.73 10.41
N LEU A 365 18.13 9.70 11.21
CA LEU A 365 17.93 9.78 12.66
C LEU A 365 19.20 9.58 13.47
N ASN A 366 20.37 9.44 12.81
CA ASN A 366 21.67 9.17 13.44
C ASN A 366 21.60 7.98 14.41
N LEU A 367 21.01 6.89 13.96
CA LEU A 367 20.84 5.66 14.73
C LEU A 367 21.85 4.60 14.31
N LYS A 368 22.15 3.67 15.23
CA LYS A 368 23.00 2.49 14.99
C LYS A 368 22.19 1.21 15.15
N HIS A 369 22.54 0.19 14.37
CA HIS A 369 22.07 -1.18 14.53
C HIS A 369 23.32 -2.09 14.52
N PRO A 370 23.90 -2.39 15.69
CA PRO A 370 25.24 -3.02 15.79
C PRO A 370 25.39 -4.35 15.06
N ASN A 371 24.31 -5.16 15.00
CA ASN A 371 24.31 -6.49 14.37
C ASN A 371 23.54 -6.53 13.07
N LEU A 372 23.35 -5.40 12.37
CA LEU A 372 22.45 -5.27 11.22
C LEU A 372 22.72 -6.34 10.15
N ASP A 373 23.97 -6.54 9.75
CA ASP A 373 24.32 -7.49 8.69
C ASP A 373 23.98 -8.93 9.07
N ASN A 374 24.23 -9.32 10.32
CA ASN A 374 23.89 -10.66 10.82
C ASN A 374 22.38 -10.87 10.88
N ASP A 375 21.64 -9.87 11.37
CA ASP A 375 20.19 -9.94 11.50
C ASP A 375 19.50 -9.99 10.12
N VAL A 376 20.01 -9.24 9.14
CA VAL A 376 19.51 -9.26 7.76
C VAL A 376 19.90 -10.56 7.04
N ASN A 377 21.12 -11.06 7.24
CA ASN A 377 21.53 -12.34 6.68
C ASN A 377 20.69 -13.50 7.21
N HIS A 378 20.40 -13.50 8.52
CA HIS A 378 19.48 -14.47 9.11
C HIS A 378 18.09 -14.42 8.43
N TYR A 379 17.51 -13.22 8.29
CA TYR A 379 16.25 -13.03 7.58
C TYR A 379 16.32 -13.55 6.13
N TYR A 380 17.38 -13.22 5.40
CA TYR A 380 17.57 -13.66 4.02
C TYR A 380 17.59 -15.19 3.92
N GLU A 381 18.34 -15.90 4.77
CA GLU A 381 18.41 -17.36 4.76
C GLU A 381 17.07 -18.02 5.13
N VAL A 382 16.34 -17.46 6.09
CA VAL A 382 14.98 -17.93 6.43
C VAL A 382 14.05 -17.82 5.22
N ARG A 383 14.06 -16.70 4.53
CA ARG A 383 13.24 -16.46 3.34
C ARG A 383 13.62 -17.35 2.16
N LYS A 384 14.90 -17.47 1.89
CA LYS A 384 15.45 -18.34 0.85
C LYS A 384 15.05 -19.81 1.05
N ASN A 385 15.11 -20.29 2.29
CA ASN A 385 14.73 -21.65 2.63
C ASN A 385 13.21 -21.86 2.52
N ALA A 386 12.40 -20.88 2.91
CA ALA A 386 10.96 -20.92 2.74
C ALA A 386 10.56 -20.94 1.26
N PHE A 387 11.24 -20.15 0.43
CA PHE A 387 11.02 -20.11 -1.02
C PHE A 387 11.38 -21.45 -1.69
N ARG A 388 12.52 -22.05 -1.34
CA ARG A 388 12.97 -23.36 -1.88
C ARG A 388 12.03 -24.52 -1.56
N LYS A 389 11.30 -24.47 -0.45
CA LYS A 389 10.32 -25.49 -0.06
C LYS A 389 9.02 -25.46 -0.87
N LYS A 390 8.78 -24.37 -1.61
CA LYS A 390 7.57 -24.14 -2.41
C LYS A 390 7.76 -24.38 -3.91
N ILE A 391 9.01 -24.44 -4.39
CA ILE A 391 9.38 -24.87 -5.72
C ILE A 391 9.63 -26.38 -5.72
#